data_b5a0dfc16f2c227d4c15853c8b8d1e10
#
_entry.id   b5a0dfc16f2c227d4c15853c8b8d1e10
#
_cell.length_a   1.000
_cell.length_b   1.000
_cell.length_c   1.000
_cell.angle_alpha   90.00
_cell.angle_beta   90.00
_cell.angle_gamma   90.00
#
_symmetry.space_group_name_H-M   'P 1'
#
loop_
_entity.id
_entity.type
_entity.pdbx_description
1 polymer ?
#
loop_
_entity_poly.entity_id
_entity_poly.type
_entity_poly.pdbx_seq_one_letter_code
_entity_poly.pdbx_strand_id
1 'polypeptide(L)'
;MPSFHDFRFLSTDGKHKVFARECTPDGEVRAVLQIAHGVAEHIYRYAPFMEFLANHGFVVVANDHLGHGKTAENEQELCFFAEKDGWNDVVSDMDQLHKLTAAKYPDVPYFLFGHSMGSFLTRTYIIDHPEGLKGGIISGTGQNPAAVVAAGKLMAKLEMIDNGPMYHSPTLDKLAFGSYNKKYDHVRTKLDWRTRDEAIVDQYIADPLCGAMATAGIFHDMMGGLQYIW
;
A
#
# COMPACT_ATOMS: atom_id res chain seq x y z
N MET A 1 -3.86 0.49 27.93
CA MET A 1 -4.04 1.19 26.64
C MET A 1 -3.24 0.44 25.58
N PRO A 2 -3.71 0.34 24.34
CA PRO A 2 -2.94 -0.29 23.27
C PRO A 2 -1.52 0.23 23.17
N SER A 3 -0.57 -0.62 22.78
CA SER A 3 0.83 -0.25 22.65
C SER A 3 1.31 -0.42 21.21
N PHE A 4 2.10 0.58 20.74
CA PHE A 4 2.72 0.53 19.43
C PHE A 4 4.18 0.05 19.54
N HIS A 5 4.55 -0.82 18.61
CA HIS A 5 5.91 -1.33 18.46
C HIS A 5 6.36 -1.21 17.00
N ASP A 6 7.44 -0.48 16.77
CA ASP A 6 8.04 -0.33 15.45
C ASP A 6 9.22 -1.30 15.31
N PHE A 7 9.31 -1.97 14.16
CA PHE A 7 10.39 -2.90 13.86
C PHE A 7 10.74 -2.89 12.37
N ARG A 8 11.78 -3.61 12.01
CA ARG A 8 12.20 -3.79 10.61
C ARG A 8 12.52 -5.24 10.34
N PHE A 9 12.30 -5.67 9.10
CA PHE A 9 12.76 -6.94 8.57
C PHE A 9 13.38 -6.75 7.19
N LEU A 10 14.19 -7.70 6.73
CA LEU A 10 14.82 -7.63 5.42
C LEU A 10 13.78 -7.94 4.36
N SER A 11 13.66 -7.09 3.34
CA SER A 11 12.82 -7.34 2.17
C SER A 11 13.27 -8.57 1.39
N THR A 12 12.35 -9.15 0.67
CA THR A 12 12.62 -10.25 -0.28
C THR A 12 13.46 -9.80 -1.47
N ASP A 13 13.55 -8.51 -1.74
CA ASP A 13 14.50 -7.93 -2.70
C ASP A 13 15.97 -8.07 -2.28
N GLY A 14 16.22 -8.51 -1.02
CA GLY A 14 17.55 -8.73 -0.45
C GLY A 14 18.33 -7.46 -0.12
N LYS A 15 17.75 -6.27 -0.29
CA LYS A 15 18.42 -4.98 -0.19
C LYS A 15 17.80 -4.09 0.89
N HIS A 16 16.49 -3.83 0.82
CA HIS A 16 15.81 -2.89 1.70
C HIS A 16 15.43 -3.50 3.06
N LYS A 17 15.37 -2.65 4.08
CA LYS A 17 14.81 -3.00 5.39
C LYS A 17 13.41 -2.44 5.49
N VAL A 18 12.42 -3.30 5.27
CA VAL A 18 11.00 -2.96 5.37
C VAL A 18 10.66 -2.49 6.77
N PHE A 19 10.12 -1.29 6.87
CA PHE A 19 9.64 -0.73 8.13
C PHE A 19 8.22 -1.24 8.41
N ALA A 20 8.00 -1.73 9.62
CA ALA A 20 6.71 -2.25 10.07
C ALA A 20 6.34 -1.70 11.44
N ARG A 21 5.05 -1.68 11.70
CA ARG A 21 4.45 -1.26 12.97
C ARG A 21 3.40 -2.27 13.40
N GLU A 22 3.44 -2.63 14.68
CA GLU A 22 2.42 -3.45 15.34
C GLU A 22 1.74 -2.59 16.42
N CYS A 23 0.41 -2.71 16.53
CA CYS A 23 -0.38 -2.18 17.62
C CYS A 23 -1.05 -3.34 18.34
N THR A 24 -0.73 -3.52 19.63
CA THR A 24 -1.23 -4.63 20.44
C THR A 24 -2.29 -4.16 21.43
N PRO A 25 -3.37 -4.94 21.66
CA PRO A 25 -4.37 -4.65 22.68
C PRO A 25 -3.81 -4.78 24.10
N ASP A 26 -4.45 -4.11 25.04
CA ASP A 26 -4.18 -4.24 26.49
C ASP A 26 -5.08 -5.35 27.08
N GLY A 27 -4.86 -6.59 26.66
CA GLY A 27 -5.69 -7.70 27.10
C GLY A 27 -5.67 -8.86 26.11
N GLU A 28 -6.76 -9.64 26.11
CA GLU A 28 -6.89 -10.82 25.23
C GLU A 28 -6.85 -10.45 23.77
N VAL A 29 -6.04 -11.18 23.00
CA VAL A 29 -5.98 -11.08 21.54
C VAL A 29 -7.06 -11.94 20.93
N ARG A 30 -7.98 -11.31 20.18
CA ARG A 30 -9.12 -11.98 19.51
C ARG A 30 -8.87 -12.31 18.05
N ALA A 31 -8.05 -11.48 17.39
CA ALA A 31 -7.72 -11.63 15.99
C ALA A 31 -6.48 -10.77 15.63
N VAL A 32 -5.89 -11.05 14.47
CA VAL A 32 -4.89 -10.20 13.82
C VAL A 32 -5.48 -9.57 12.58
N LEU A 33 -5.22 -8.27 12.36
CA LEU A 33 -5.46 -7.59 11.10
C LEU A 33 -4.14 -7.04 10.56
N GLN A 34 -3.75 -7.48 9.36
CA GLN A 34 -2.64 -6.88 8.62
C GLN A 34 -3.16 -5.87 7.62
N ILE A 35 -2.54 -4.68 7.56
CA ILE A 35 -2.94 -3.58 6.66
C ILE A 35 -1.92 -3.45 5.54
N ALA A 36 -2.41 -3.42 4.29
CA ALA A 36 -1.69 -3.03 3.09
C ALA A 36 -2.18 -1.65 2.63
N HIS A 37 -1.32 -0.63 2.74
CA HIS A 37 -1.66 0.75 2.43
C HIS A 37 -1.69 1.05 0.91
N GLY A 38 -2.20 2.22 0.53
CA GLY A 38 -2.28 2.68 -0.85
C GLY A 38 -0.99 3.33 -1.37
N VAL A 39 -1.00 3.71 -2.65
CA VAL A 39 0.12 4.41 -3.27
C VAL A 39 0.30 5.81 -2.68
N ALA A 40 1.55 6.26 -2.59
CA ALA A 40 1.94 7.59 -2.12
C ALA A 40 1.43 7.93 -0.70
N GLU A 41 1.39 6.94 0.17
CA GLU A 41 1.07 7.08 1.59
C GLU A 41 1.90 6.08 2.41
N HIS A 42 1.71 6.04 3.73
CA HIS A 42 2.46 5.19 4.65
C HIS A 42 1.63 4.79 5.88
N ILE A 43 2.13 3.81 6.65
CA ILE A 43 1.39 3.14 7.72
C ILE A 43 1.04 4.04 8.92
N TYR A 44 1.78 5.13 9.19
CA TYR A 44 1.45 6.02 10.30
C TYR A 44 0.08 6.71 10.13
N ARG A 45 -0.42 6.84 8.90
CA ARG A 45 -1.75 7.36 8.62
C ARG A 45 -2.86 6.45 9.15
N TYR A 46 -2.55 5.18 9.33
CA TYR A 46 -3.48 4.19 9.87
C TYR A 46 -3.43 4.08 11.41
N ALA A 47 -2.55 4.84 12.09
CA ALA A 47 -2.40 4.74 13.55
C ALA A 47 -3.70 4.90 14.33
N PRO A 48 -4.60 5.86 14.04
CA PRO A 48 -5.89 5.95 14.73
C PRO A 48 -6.79 4.72 14.49
N PHE A 49 -6.77 4.15 13.29
CA PHE A 49 -7.51 2.92 12.96
C PHE A 49 -6.92 1.69 13.65
N MET A 50 -5.59 1.59 13.69
CA MET A 50 -4.88 0.53 14.43
C MET A 50 -5.23 0.58 15.91
N GLU A 51 -5.19 1.76 16.52
CA GLU A 51 -5.54 1.96 17.93
C GLU A 51 -7.01 1.64 18.22
N PHE A 52 -7.92 2.07 17.34
CA PHE A 52 -9.34 1.74 17.46
C PHE A 52 -9.55 0.22 17.48
N LEU A 53 -8.95 -0.51 16.57
CA LEU A 53 -9.08 -1.96 16.50
C LEU A 53 -8.40 -2.67 17.67
N ALA A 54 -7.25 -2.16 18.11
CA ALA A 54 -6.55 -2.71 19.27
C ALA A 54 -7.38 -2.55 20.55
N ASN A 55 -8.11 -1.44 20.72
CA ASN A 55 -9.09 -1.28 21.81
C ASN A 55 -10.25 -2.30 21.74
N HIS A 56 -10.43 -2.99 20.60
CA HIS A 56 -11.44 -4.06 20.41
C HIS A 56 -10.83 -5.48 20.40
N GLY A 57 -9.58 -5.60 20.85
CA GLY A 57 -8.90 -6.89 20.99
C GLY A 57 -8.19 -7.40 19.72
N PHE A 58 -7.97 -6.54 18.74
CA PHE A 58 -7.19 -6.91 17.56
C PHE A 58 -5.71 -6.55 17.75
N VAL A 59 -4.82 -7.44 17.40
CA VAL A 59 -3.47 -7.05 17.01
C VAL A 59 -3.55 -6.51 15.60
N VAL A 60 -3.02 -5.30 15.39
CA VAL A 60 -2.99 -4.71 14.05
C VAL A 60 -1.55 -4.50 13.63
N VAL A 61 -1.17 -5.02 12.47
CA VAL A 61 0.18 -4.92 11.93
C VAL A 61 0.15 -4.34 10.52
N ALA A 62 1.14 -3.55 10.18
CA ALA A 62 1.29 -2.97 8.85
C ALA A 62 2.76 -2.75 8.54
N ASN A 63 3.13 -2.77 7.25
CA ASN A 63 4.45 -2.34 6.79
C ASN A 63 4.33 -1.23 5.76
N ASP A 64 5.31 -0.34 5.74
CA ASP A 64 5.54 0.52 4.58
C ASP A 64 6.08 -0.33 3.43
N HIS A 65 5.36 -0.35 2.30
CA HIS A 65 5.79 -1.07 1.12
C HIS A 65 7.11 -0.52 0.56
N LEU A 66 7.82 -1.28 -0.28
CA LEU A 66 8.98 -0.77 -1.00
C LEU A 66 8.66 0.59 -1.66
N GLY A 67 9.58 1.52 -1.60
CA GLY A 67 9.39 2.87 -2.11
C GLY A 67 8.34 3.72 -1.38
N HIS A 68 7.97 3.36 -0.15
CA HIS A 68 6.99 4.11 0.64
C HIS A 68 7.46 4.31 2.07
N GLY A 69 6.97 5.41 2.68
CA GLY A 69 7.17 5.71 4.09
C GLY A 69 8.62 5.60 4.53
N LYS A 70 8.85 4.89 5.62
CA LYS A 70 10.20 4.69 6.20
C LYS A 70 10.96 3.49 5.62
N THR A 71 10.37 2.77 4.66
CA THR A 71 11.05 1.74 3.89
C THR A 71 11.89 2.36 2.77
N ALA A 72 11.41 3.45 2.14
CA ALA A 72 12.22 4.22 1.20
C ALA A 72 13.46 4.79 1.90
N GLU A 73 14.64 4.65 1.27
CA GLU A 73 15.90 5.14 1.83
C GLU A 73 16.12 6.64 1.56
N ASN A 74 15.48 7.17 0.52
CA ASN A 74 15.56 8.57 0.11
C ASN A 74 14.34 9.00 -0.71
N GLU A 75 14.22 10.31 -0.98
CA GLU A 75 13.07 10.88 -1.69
C GLU A 75 12.94 10.38 -3.14
N GLN A 76 14.05 10.02 -3.80
CA GLN A 76 14.01 9.53 -5.18
C GLN A 76 13.38 8.14 -5.29
N GLU A 77 13.43 7.36 -4.22
CA GLU A 77 12.78 6.04 -4.16
C GLU A 77 11.28 6.11 -3.90
N LEU A 78 10.74 7.26 -3.52
CA LEU A 78 9.31 7.37 -3.25
C LEU A 78 8.49 6.97 -4.48
N CYS A 79 7.50 6.10 -4.26
CA CYS A 79 6.66 5.51 -5.29
C CYS A 79 7.43 4.74 -6.38
N PHE A 80 8.48 4.02 -5.96
CA PHE A 80 9.21 3.06 -6.78
C PHE A 80 9.40 1.75 -6.01
N PHE A 81 9.00 0.61 -6.55
CA PHE A 81 9.16 -0.67 -5.85
C PHE A 81 10.55 -1.25 -6.03
N ALA A 82 10.90 -1.62 -7.24
CA ALA A 82 12.19 -2.20 -7.60
C ALA A 82 12.45 -2.09 -9.11
N GLU A 83 13.68 -2.36 -9.54
CA GLU A 83 14.03 -2.42 -10.97
C GLU A 83 13.40 -3.61 -11.68
N LYS A 84 13.16 -4.70 -10.96
CA LYS A 84 12.56 -5.94 -11.45
C LYS A 84 11.68 -6.55 -10.38
N ASP A 85 10.60 -7.17 -10.81
CA ASP A 85 9.70 -7.97 -9.98
C ASP A 85 9.13 -7.26 -8.73
N GLY A 86 9.14 -5.91 -8.71
CA GLY A 86 8.78 -5.12 -7.53
C GLY A 86 7.39 -5.42 -6.97
N TRP A 87 6.42 -5.75 -7.83
CA TRP A 87 5.11 -6.20 -7.37
C TRP A 87 5.17 -7.48 -6.54
N ASN A 88 5.93 -8.47 -7.01
CA ASN A 88 6.08 -9.75 -6.34
C ASN A 88 6.90 -9.62 -5.05
N ASP A 89 7.93 -8.76 -5.03
CA ASP A 89 8.68 -8.46 -3.82
C ASP A 89 7.78 -7.87 -2.73
N VAL A 90 6.93 -6.90 -3.09
CA VAL A 90 5.98 -6.30 -2.13
C VAL A 90 4.98 -7.32 -1.60
N VAL A 91 4.42 -8.19 -2.45
CA VAL A 91 3.51 -9.26 -2.02
C VAL A 91 4.24 -10.27 -1.12
N SER A 92 5.48 -10.61 -1.44
CA SER A 92 6.32 -11.52 -0.64
C SER A 92 6.71 -10.90 0.71
N ASP A 93 6.96 -9.59 0.76
CA ASP A 93 7.18 -8.87 2.02
C ASP A 93 5.93 -8.86 2.91
N MET A 94 4.74 -8.75 2.31
CA MET A 94 3.47 -8.91 3.04
C MET A 94 3.34 -10.31 3.62
N ASP A 95 3.73 -11.35 2.88
CA ASP A 95 3.73 -12.74 3.33
C ASP A 95 4.76 -12.98 4.45
N GLN A 96 5.93 -12.37 4.33
CA GLN A 96 6.92 -12.42 5.40
C GLN A 96 6.40 -11.78 6.69
N LEU A 97 5.74 -10.62 6.60
CA LEU A 97 5.10 -9.97 7.75
C LEU A 97 3.99 -10.85 8.34
N HIS A 98 3.17 -11.48 7.48
CA HIS A 98 2.15 -12.44 7.92
C HIS A 98 2.79 -13.59 8.73
N LYS A 99 3.81 -14.24 8.20
CA LYS A 99 4.50 -15.36 8.87
C LYS A 99 5.11 -14.94 10.20
N LEU A 100 5.77 -13.79 10.26
CA LEU A 100 6.34 -13.23 11.48
C LEU A 100 5.26 -12.97 12.55
N THR A 101 4.12 -12.43 12.13
CA THR A 101 3.03 -12.09 13.06
C THR A 101 2.24 -13.33 13.48
N ALA A 102 1.91 -14.23 12.55
CA ALA A 102 1.21 -15.47 12.85
C ALA A 102 2.01 -16.38 13.81
N ALA A 103 3.35 -16.37 13.73
CA ALA A 103 4.18 -17.09 14.67
C ALA A 103 4.08 -16.56 16.11
N LYS A 104 3.79 -15.26 16.30
CA LYS A 104 3.54 -14.67 17.64
C LYS A 104 2.13 -14.97 18.14
N TYR A 105 1.15 -15.13 17.24
CA TYR A 105 -0.27 -15.27 17.53
C TYR A 105 -0.88 -16.48 16.80
N PRO A 106 -0.42 -17.71 17.09
CA PRO A 106 -0.74 -18.90 16.28
C PRO A 106 -2.21 -19.34 16.37
N ASP A 107 -2.89 -19.02 17.47
CA ASP A 107 -4.23 -19.55 17.79
C ASP A 107 -5.36 -18.57 17.49
N VAL A 108 -5.08 -17.45 16.86
CA VAL A 108 -6.10 -16.44 16.56
C VAL A 108 -6.31 -16.27 15.05
N PRO A 109 -7.55 -15.92 14.62
CA PRO A 109 -7.83 -15.71 13.20
C PRO A 109 -7.06 -14.52 12.64
N TYR A 110 -6.54 -14.68 11.42
CA TYR A 110 -5.76 -13.67 10.70
C TYR A 110 -6.56 -13.10 9.53
N PHE A 111 -6.62 -11.78 9.45
CA PHE A 111 -7.31 -11.04 8.39
C PHE A 111 -6.34 -10.09 7.68
N LEU A 112 -6.63 -9.84 6.40
CA LEU A 112 -5.88 -8.88 5.59
C LEU A 112 -6.81 -7.74 5.15
N PHE A 113 -6.36 -6.50 5.32
CA PHE A 113 -7.05 -5.29 4.84
C PHE A 113 -6.18 -4.59 3.82
N GLY A 114 -6.70 -4.36 2.62
CA GLY A 114 -6.01 -3.59 1.58
C GLY A 114 -6.80 -2.38 1.14
N HIS A 115 -6.15 -1.22 1.07
CA HIS A 115 -6.74 0.01 0.59
C HIS A 115 -6.09 0.47 -0.72
N SER A 116 -6.90 0.85 -1.72
CA SER A 116 -6.43 1.37 -3.02
C SER A 116 -5.42 0.42 -3.67
N MET A 117 -4.18 0.82 -3.95
CA MET A 117 -3.10 -0.06 -4.42
C MET A 117 -2.94 -1.28 -3.50
N GLY A 118 -2.99 -1.10 -2.17
CA GLY A 118 -2.96 -2.19 -1.20
C GLY A 118 -4.11 -3.19 -1.38
N SER A 119 -5.25 -2.78 -1.94
CA SER A 119 -6.35 -3.69 -2.29
C SER A 119 -6.02 -4.59 -3.47
N PHE A 120 -5.22 -4.11 -4.42
CA PHE A 120 -4.74 -4.93 -5.53
C PHE A 120 -3.66 -5.91 -5.07
N LEU A 121 -2.73 -5.45 -4.22
CA LEU A 121 -1.74 -6.29 -3.56
C LEU A 121 -2.41 -7.40 -2.72
N THR A 122 -3.45 -7.04 -1.95
CA THR A 122 -4.23 -8.00 -1.16
C THR A 122 -4.92 -9.05 -2.03
N ARG A 123 -5.45 -8.67 -3.20
CA ARG A 123 -6.06 -9.62 -4.14
C ARG A 123 -5.01 -10.57 -4.71
N THR A 124 -3.84 -10.07 -5.10
CA THR A 124 -2.70 -10.92 -5.50
C THR A 124 -2.32 -11.85 -4.34
N TYR A 125 -2.17 -11.32 -3.14
CA TYR A 125 -1.82 -12.09 -1.95
C TYR A 125 -2.79 -13.25 -1.68
N ILE A 126 -4.10 -13.02 -1.76
CA ILE A 126 -5.11 -14.06 -1.52
C ILE A 126 -5.05 -15.17 -2.59
N ILE A 127 -4.62 -14.84 -3.80
CA ILE A 127 -4.43 -15.84 -4.87
C ILE A 127 -3.19 -16.69 -4.58
N ASP A 128 -2.08 -16.07 -4.19
CA ASP A 128 -0.77 -16.72 -4.10
C ASP A 128 -0.51 -17.33 -2.72
N HIS A 129 -1.07 -16.75 -1.65
CA HIS A 129 -0.82 -17.09 -0.24
C HIS A 129 -2.14 -17.16 0.57
N PRO A 130 -3.12 -18.01 0.20
CA PRO A 130 -4.41 -18.09 0.90
C PRO A 130 -4.32 -18.73 2.29
N GLU A 131 -3.22 -19.46 2.58
CA GLU A 131 -3.06 -20.25 3.78
C GLU A 131 -3.01 -19.36 5.03
N GLY A 132 -3.75 -19.77 6.06
CA GLY A 132 -3.80 -19.07 7.34
C GLY A 132 -4.74 -17.87 7.39
N LEU A 133 -5.20 -17.35 6.24
CA LEU A 133 -6.18 -16.27 6.22
C LEU A 133 -7.58 -16.76 6.54
N LYS A 134 -8.29 -15.99 7.37
CA LYS A 134 -9.73 -16.15 7.63
C LYS A 134 -10.61 -15.24 6.78
N GLY A 135 -10.04 -14.17 6.24
CA GLY A 135 -10.75 -13.27 5.33
C GLY A 135 -9.90 -12.09 4.90
N GLY A 136 -10.37 -11.41 3.84
CA GLY A 136 -9.77 -10.19 3.31
C GLY A 136 -10.80 -9.08 3.18
N ILE A 137 -10.40 -7.87 3.52
CA ILE A 137 -11.20 -6.65 3.37
C ILE A 137 -10.59 -5.83 2.25
N ILE A 138 -11.35 -5.62 1.19
CA ILE A 138 -10.92 -4.94 -0.02
C ILE A 138 -11.58 -3.56 -0.06
N SER A 139 -10.79 -2.51 0.21
CA SER A 139 -11.27 -1.12 0.32
C SER A 139 -10.74 -0.26 -0.81
N GLY A 140 -11.61 0.57 -1.42
CA GLY A 140 -11.20 1.50 -2.48
C GLY A 140 -10.59 0.80 -3.69
N THR A 141 -10.97 -0.44 -3.95
CA THR A 141 -10.49 -1.23 -5.08
C THR A 141 -11.09 -0.74 -6.40
N GLY A 142 -10.43 -1.07 -7.49
CA GLY A 142 -10.89 -0.76 -8.83
C GLY A 142 -10.74 -1.95 -9.78
N GLN A 143 -11.38 -1.82 -10.93
CA GLN A 143 -11.23 -2.73 -12.04
C GLN A 143 -11.39 -1.92 -13.34
N ASN A 144 -10.50 -2.12 -14.28
CA ASN A 144 -10.56 -1.50 -15.59
C ASN A 144 -10.61 -2.60 -16.67
N PRO A 145 -11.20 -2.33 -17.84
CA PRO A 145 -11.16 -3.27 -18.96
C PRO A 145 -9.72 -3.71 -19.28
N ALA A 146 -9.53 -4.99 -19.60
CA ALA A 146 -8.19 -5.56 -19.85
C ALA A 146 -7.38 -4.77 -20.89
N ALA A 147 -8.06 -4.27 -21.94
CA ALA A 147 -7.41 -3.43 -22.95
C ALA A 147 -6.88 -2.10 -22.38
N VAL A 148 -7.57 -1.49 -21.43
CA VAL A 148 -7.13 -0.25 -20.75
C VAL A 148 -5.92 -0.53 -19.88
N VAL A 149 -5.93 -1.64 -19.12
CA VAL A 149 -4.80 -2.05 -18.29
C VAL A 149 -3.58 -2.35 -19.15
N ALA A 150 -3.75 -3.09 -20.26
CA ALA A 150 -2.67 -3.41 -21.20
C ALA A 150 -2.08 -2.13 -21.85
N ALA A 151 -2.93 -1.19 -22.25
CA ALA A 151 -2.48 0.10 -22.79
C ALA A 151 -1.71 0.91 -21.74
N GLY A 152 -2.21 0.99 -20.50
CA GLY A 152 -1.52 1.67 -19.39
C GLY A 152 -0.15 1.07 -19.10
N LYS A 153 -0.06 -0.28 -19.09
CA LYS A 153 1.22 -0.99 -18.91
C LYS A 153 2.21 -0.69 -20.04
N LEU A 154 1.73 -0.67 -21.29
CA LEU A 154 2.58 -0.33 -22.43
C LEU A 154 3.09 1.11 -22.35
N MET A 155 2.23 2.07 -22.01
CA MET A 155 2.63 3.46 -21.83
C MET A 155 3.70 3.60 -20.75
N ALA A 156 3.48 2.99 -19.59
CA ALA A 156 4.46 2.98 -18.50
C ALA A 156 5.80 2.39 -18.96
N LYS A 157 5.77 1.28 -19.71
CA LYS A 157 6.97 0.66 -20.27
C LYS A 157 7.72 1.59 -21.24
N LEU A 158 7.01 2.33 -22.08
CA LEU A 158 7.65 3.29 -23.01
C LEU A 158 8.31 4.42 -22.24
N GLU A 159 7.65 4.98 -21.21
CA GLU A 159 8.28 6.01 -20.37
C GLU A 159 9.49 5.48 -19.59
N MET A 160 9.46 4.22 -19.15
CA MET A 160 10.63 3.58 -18.53
C MET A 160 11.81 3.45 -19.49
N ILE A 161 11.55 3.16 -20.78
CA ILE A 161 12.60 3.08 -21.80
C ILE A 161 13.22 4.45 -22.07
N ASP A 162 12.41 5.50 -22.16
CA ASP A 162 12.83 6.85 -22.52
C ASP A 162 13.50 7.58 -21.34
N ASN A 163 13.00 7.38 -20.11
CA ASN A 163 13.36 8.20 -18.95
C ASN A 163 13.87 7.39 -17.74
N GLY A 164 13.83 6.06 -17.82
CA GLY A 164 14.15 5.16 -16.70
C GLY A 164 12.96 4.82 -15.79
N PRO A 165 13.08 3.72 -15.01
CA PRO A 165 11.96 3.22 -14.21
C PRO A 165 11.61 4.12 -13.02
N MET A 166 12.54 4.89 -12.50
CA MET A 166 12.33 5.83 -11.39
C MET A 166 11.78 7.19 -11.85
N TYR A 167 11.51 7.37 -13.13
CA TYR A 167 10.96 8.61 -13.65
C TYR A 167 9.54 8.86 -13.11
N HIS A 168 9.36 9.96 -12.40
CA HIS A 168 8.05 10.44 -11.95
C HIS A 168 7.27 11.00 -13.12
N SER A 169 6.27 10.28 -13.62
CA SER A 169 5.55 10.60 -14.85
C SER A 169 4.31 11.46 -14.63
N PRO A 170 4.33 12.75 -14.99
CA PRO A 170 3.13 13.60 -14.93
C PRO A 170 2.00 13.09 -15.83
N THR A 171 2.33 12.44 -16.93
CA THR A 171 1.35 11.89 -17.88
C THR A 171 0.58 10.73 -17.26
N LEU A 172 1.29 9.76 -16.68
CA LEU A 172 0.68 8.60 -16.02
C LEU A 172 -0.09 9.03 -14.77
N ASP A 173 0.45 9.95 -13.97
CA ASP A 173 -0.23 10.52 -12.80
C ASP A 173 -1.56 11.17 -13.18
N LYS A 174 -1.55 12.01 -14.22
CA LYS A 174 -2.76 12.67 -14.73
C LYS A 174 -3.79 11.65 -15.26
N LEU A 175 -3.35 10.61 -15.94
CA LEU A 175 -4.23 9.55 -16.43
C LEU A 175 -4.88 8.76 -15.27
N ALA A 176 -4.12 8.44 -14.23
CA ALA A 176 -4.60 7.67 -13.09
C ALA A 176 -5.48 8.48 -12.15
N PHE A 177 -5.09 9.70 -11.81
CA PHE A 177 -5.70 10.47 -10.72
C PHE A 177 -6.37 11.78 -11.16
N GLY A 178 -6.06 12.31 -12.34
CA GLY A 178 -6.50 13.63 -12.80
C GLY A 178 -8.00 13.83 -12.96
N SER A 179 -8.79 12.76 -12.90
CA SER A 179 -10.25 12.82 -12.99
C SER A 179 -10.97 12.75 -11.64
N TYR A 180 -10.28 12.46 -10.54
CA TYR A 180 -10.91 12.12 -9.27
C TYR A 180 -11.68 13.28 -8.64
N ASN A 181 -11.18 14.51 -8.78
CA ASN A 181 -11.88 15.70 -8.31
C ASN A 181 -13.06 16.15 -9.19
N LYS A 182 -13.21 15.61 -10.41
CA LYS A 182 -14.28 16.06 -11.37
C LYS A 182 -15.71 15.87 -10.87
N LYS A 183 -15.90 15.07 -9.82
CA LYS A 183 -17.22 14.78 -9.23
C LYS A 183 -17.59 15.71 -8.06
N TYR A 184 -16.72 16.64 -7.71
CA TYR A 184 -16.91 17.54 -6.57
C TYR A 184 -17.05 18.98 -7.05
N ASP A 185 -18.04 19.70 -6.51
CA ASP A 185 -18.38 21.07 -6.94
C ASP A 185 -17.41 22.12 -6.39
N HIS A 186 -16.82 21.87 -5.22
CA HIS A 186 -15.88 22.76 -4.55
C HIS A 186 -14.55 22.04 -4.31
N VAL A 187 -13.59 22.33 -5.17
CA VAL A 187 -12.24 21.74 -5.11
C VAL A 187 -11.27 22.82 -4.66
N ARG A 188 -10.69 22.66 -3.47
CA ARG A 188 -9.69 23.53 -2.86
C ARG A 188 -8.27 23.14 -3.29
N THR A 189 -8.03 21.81 -3.34
CA THR A 189 -6.73 21.23 -3.69
C THR A 189 -6.86 20.10 -4.71
N LYS A 190 -5.76 19.66 -5.29
CA LYS A 190 -5.72 18.48 -6.18
C LYS A 190 -6.11 17.17 -5.48
N LEU A 191 -6.14 17.14 -4.14
CA LEU A 191 -6.27 15.93 -3.33
C LEU A 191 -7.57 15.86 -2.52
N ASP A 192 -8.50 16.79 -2.72
CA ASP A 192 -9.77 16.85 -1.98
C ASP A 192 -10.68 15.63 -2.23
N TRP A 193 -10.46 14.90 -3.31
CA TRP A 193 -11.15 13.63 -3.56
C TRP A 193 -10.88 12.55 -2.51
N ARG A 194 -9.83 12.70 -1.69
CA ARG A 194 -9.42 11.70 -0.69
C ARG A 194 -10.37 11.62 0.50
N THR A 195 -10.87 12.77 0.95
CA THR A 195 -11.80 12.86 2.09
C THR A 195 -12.50 14.20 2.08
N ARG A 196 -13.65 14.28 2.79
CA ARG A 196 -14.38 15.53 3.04
C ARG A 196 -13.80 16.34 4.20
N ASP A 197 -12.90 15.76 4.98
CA ASP A 197 -12.21 16.43 6.07
C ASP A 197 -10.99 17.18 5.51
N GLU A 198 -11.11 18.51 5.44
CA GLU A 198 -10.06 19.38 4.91
C GLU A 198 -8.78 19.31 5.72
N ALA A 199 -8.87 19.14 7.05
CA ALA A 199 -7.70 19.04 7.92
C ALA A 199 -6.88 17.77 7.61
N ILE A 200 -7.55 16.66 7.29
CA ILE A 200 -6.89 15.42 6.86
C ILE A 200 -6.22 15.59 5.50
N VAL A 201 -6.86 16.33 4.57
CA VAL A 201 -6.24 16.66 3.27
C VAL A 201 -4.98 17.50 3.49
N ASP A 202 -5.05 18.52 4.34
CA ASP A 202 -3.92 19.40 4.63
C ASP A 202 -2.78 18.66 5.32
N GLN A 203 -3.07 17.76 6.25
CA GLN A 203 -2.07 16.87 6.86
C GLN A 203 -1.39 15.99 5.82
N TYR A 204 -2.15 15.43 4.87
CA TYR A 204 -1.59 14.62 3.79
C TYR A 204 -0.66 15.43 2.87
N ILE A 205 -1.03 16.67 2.56
CA ILE A 205 -0.22 17.57 1.72
C ILE A 205 1.06 18.02 2.44
N ALA A 206 0.98 18.22 3.75
CA ALA A 206 2.12 18.65 4.57
C ALA A 206 3.10 17.51 4.89
N ASP A 207 2.71 16.26 4.70
CA ASP A 207 3.55 15.10 5.01
C ASP A 207 4.51 14.80 3.84
N PRO A 208 5.84 14.91 4.04
CA PRO A 208 6.81 14.69 2.97
C PRO A 208 6.87 13.23 2.47
N LEU A 209 6.31 12.28 3.23
CA LEU A 209 6.22 10.88 2.85
C LEU A 209 4.90 10.54 2.13
N CYS A 210 4.05 11.56 1.92
CA CYS A 210 2.77 11.42 1.23
C CYS A 210 2.76 12.23 -0.07
N GLY A 211 1.94 11.79 -1.02
CA GLY A 211 1.64 12.56 -2.23
C GLY A 211 2.77 12.62 -3.25
N ALA A 212 3.83 11.84 -3.09
CA ALA A 212 4.84 11.69 -4.12
C ALA A 212 4.21 11.22 -5.43
N MET A 213 4.62 11.83 -6.54
CA MET A 213 4.16 11.41 -7.86
C MET A 213 4.64 10.00 -8.14
N ALA A 214 3.76 9.15 -8.63
CA ALA A 214 4.11 7.77 -8.94
C ALA A 214 5.12 7.68 -10.08
N THR A 215 6.08 6.77 -9.95
CA THR A 215 7.09 6.51 -10.99
C THR A 215 6.51 5.69 -12.14
N ALA A 216 7.16 5.73 -13.31
CA ALA A 216 6.81 4.86 -14.44
C ALA A 216 6.92 3.38 -14.05
N GLY A 217 7.90 3.03 -13.22
CA GLY A 217 8.10 1.67 -12.70
C GLY A 217 6.92 1.17 -11.87
N ILE A 218 6.47 1.95 -10.87
CA ILE A 218 5.33 1.51 -10.04
C ILE A 218 4.04 1.41 -10.85
N PHE A 219 3.82 2.29 -11.84
CA PHE A 219 2.68 2.17 -12.75
C PHE A 219 2.74 0.90 -13.56
N HIS A 220 3.91 0.57 -14.12
CA HIS A 220 4.12 -0.67 -14.86
C HIS A 220 3.81 -1.91 -14.01
N ASP A 221 4.34 -1.94 -12.79
CA ASP A 221 4.15 -3.04 -11.85
C ASP A 221 2.68 -3.16 -11.41
N MET A 222 2.05 -2.06 -11.08
CA MET A 222 0.64 -2.00 -10.70
C MET A 222 -0.28 -2.47 -11.83
N MET A 223 0.00 -2.08 -13.10
CA MET A 223 -0.74 -2.60 -14.26
C MET A 223 -0.50 -4.10 -14.46
N GLY A 224 0.71 -4.59 -14.16
CA GLY A 224 1.01 -6.03 -14.14
C GLY A 224 0.19 -6.78 -13.08
N GLY A 225 0.15 -6.27 -11.87
CA GLY A 225 -0.68 -6.80 -10.79
C GLY A 225 -2.17 -6.80 -11.14
N LEU A 226 -2.69 -5.72 -11.74
CA LEU A 226 -4.07 -5.65 -12.22
C LEU A 226 -4.36 -6.67 -13.32
N GLN A 227 -3.43 -6.99 -14.21
CA GLN A 227 -3.58 -8.06 -15.20
C GLN A 227 -3.66 -9.44 -14.54
N TYR A 228 -2.90 -9.64 -13.48
CA TYR A 228 -2.84 -10.91 -12.77
C TYR A 228 -4.13 -11.22 -11.99
N ILE A 229 -4.72 -10.24 -11.35
CA ILE A 229 -5.92 -10.37 -10.51
C ILE A 229 -7.24 -10.26 -11.28
N TRP A 230 -7.17 -10.24 -12.61
CA TRP A 230 -8.34 -10.16 -13.53
C TRP A 230 -9.14 -11.48 -13.64
#